data_edd685d8566e6d3df68557d55eba7307
#
_entry.id   edd685d8566e6d3df68557d55eba7307
#
_cell.length_a   1.000
_cell.length_b   1.000
_cell.length_c   1.000
_cell.angle_alpha   90.00
_cell.angle_beta   90.00
_cell.angle_gamma   90.00
#
_symmetry.space_group_name_H-M   'P 1'
#
loop_
_entity.id
_entity.type
_entity.pdbx_description
1 polymer ?
#
loop_
_entity_poly.entity_id
_entity_poly.type
_entity_poly.pdbx_seq_one_letter_code
_entity_poly.pdbx_strand_id
1 'polypeptide(L)'
;MSFVKEFNALCDRFRDPKTRIEAERKLLEFRKSRNVLEQSINVVVSKNATGFAKFQATSVCRDVALESWMRIGTQKQNTIREHLITYVVTNYNDLEKFVSKQILHTVASFYKRAWTSL
;
A
#
# COMPACT_ATOMS: atom_id res chain seq x y z
N MET A 1 19.65 7.15 2.87
CA MET A 1 18.95 5.85 2.99
C MET A 1 17.58 5.97 2.34
N SER A 2 17.17 4.99 1.54
CA SER A 2 15.89 5.09 0.86
C SER A 2 14.73 4.75 1.79
N PHE A 3 13.57 5.35 1.53
CA PHE A 3 12.36 5.06 2.27
C PHE A 3 11.98 3.58 2.18
N VAL A 4 12.19 2.97 1.01
CA VAL A 4 11.87 1.54 0.82
C VAL A 4 12.67 0.66 1.77
N LYS A 5 13.97 0.93 1.93
CA LYS A 5 14.81 0.16 2.86
C LYS A 5 14.34 0.33 4.30
N GLU A 6 13.99 1.55 4.68
CA GLU A 6 13.47 1.83 6.02
C GLU A 6 12.14 1.12 6.24
N PHE A 7 11.28 1.10 5.24
CA PHE A 7 9.97 0.44 5.33
C PHE A 7 10.14 -1.08 5.41
N ASN A 8 11.06 -1.66 4.63
CA ASN A 8 11.39 -3.09 4.75
C ASN A 8 11.80 -3.44 6.18
N ALA A 9 12.70 -2.65 6.75
CA ALA A 9 13.18 -2.88 8.11
C ALA A 9 12.06 -2.74 9.14
N LEU A 10 11.18 -1.77 8.95
CA LEU A 10 10.03 -1.57 9.82
C LEU A 10 9.09 -2.78 9.78
N CYS A 11 8.81 -3.32 8.60
CA CYS A 11 7.96 -4.50 8.44
C CYS A 11 8.58 -5.73 9.08
N ASP A 12 9.90 -5.89 8.99
CA ASP A 12 10.59 -6.99 9.66
C ASP A 12 10.45 -6.89 11.18
N ARG A 13 10.59 -5.67 11.73
CA ARG A 13 10.40 -5.46 13.17
C ARG A 13 8.97 -5.71 13.61
N PHE A 14 8.00 -5.44 12.73
CA PHE A 14 6.59 -5.72 13.02
C PHE A 14 6.35 -7.21 13.23
N ARG A 15 7.11 -8.07 12.56
CA ARG A 15 6.97 -9.52 12.65
C ARG A 15 7.65 -10.12 13.89
N ASP A 16 8.55 -9.37 14.54
CA ASP A 16 9.27 -9.83 15.73
C ASP A 16 8.48 -9.40 16.97
N PRO A 17 8.06 -10.37 17.82
CA PRO A 17 7.29 -10.04 19.03
C PRO A 17 7.98 -9.03 19.95
N LYS A 18 9.32 -9.00 19.97
CA LYS A 18 10.06 -8.08 20.84
C LYS A 18 9.99 -6.63 20.40
N THR A 19 9.84 -6.38 19.08
CA THR A 19 9.87 -5.03 18.51
C THR A 19 8.54 -4.64 17.91
N ARG A 20 7.54 -5.49 17.99
CA ARG A 20 6.25 -5.29 17.32
C ARG A 20 5.51 -4.04 17.77
N ILE A 21 5.48 -3.75 19.07
CA ILE A 21 4.75 -2.60 19.60
C ILE A 21 5.29 -1.28 19.02
N GLU A 22 6.62 -1.15 19.00
CA GLU A 22 7.27 0.03 18.45
C GLU A 22 7.05 0.12 16.94
N ALA A 23 7.09 -1.00 16.23
CA ALA A 23 6.84 -1.03 14.80
C ALA A 23 5.40 -0.65 14.48
N GLU A 24 4.43 -1.13 15.27
CA GLU A 24 3.02 -0.75 15.10
C GLU A 24 2.84 0.76 15.27
N ARG A 25 3.49 1.35 16.26
CA ARG A 25 3.44 2.79 16.49
C ARG A 25 3.95 3.57 15.27
N LYS A 26 5.07 3.13 14.72
CA LYS A 26 5.65 3.78 13.54
C LYS A 26 4.79 3.63 12.30
N LEU A 27 4.13 2.48 12.13
CA LEU A 27 3.19 2.28 11.02
C LEU A 27 1.98 3.21 11.16
N LEU A 28 1.47 3.40 12.37
CA LEU A 28 0.38 4.33 12.60
C LEU A 28 0.79 5.78 12.29
N GLU A 29 2.01 6.16 12.67
CA GLU A 29 2.55 7.47 12.32
C GLU A 29 2.64 7.65 10.80
N PHE A 30 3.11 6.61 10.10
CA PHE A 30 3.20 6.63 8.65
C PHE A 30 1.83 6.85 8.00
N ARG A 31 0.77 6.19 8.52
CA ARG A 31 -0.58 6.36 8.00
C ARG A 31 -1.08 7.81 8.07
N LYS A 32 -0.56 8.57 9.01
CA LYS A 32 -0.93 9.98 9.22
C LYS A 32 -0.04 10.95 8.46
N SER A 33 1.00 10.47 7.79
CA SER A 33 1.93 11.34 7.10
C SER A 33 1.32 11.94 5.83
N ARG A 34 1.82 13.12 5.44
CA ARG A 34 1.28 13.89 4.32
C ARG A 34 1.37 13.13 2.99
N ASN A 35 2.47 12.42 2.77
CA ASN A 35 2.75 11.77 1.50
C ASN A 35 2.48 10.26 1.54
N VAL A 36 1.63 9.81 2.45
CA VAL A 36 1.45 8.38 2.70
C VAL A 36 1.00 7.61 1.45
N LEU A 37 0.08 8.16 0.66
CA LEU A 37 -0.41 7.47 -0.54
C LEU A 37 0.69 7.30 -1.58
N GLU A 38 1.45 8.36 -1.85
CA GLU A 38 2.53 8.31 -2.81
C GLU A 38 3.65 7.38 -2.36
N GLN A 39 4.03 7.45 -1.09
CA GLN A 39 5.09 6.62 -0.54
C GLN A 39 4.68 5.15 -0.49
N SER A 40 3.43 4.85 -0.15
CA SER A 40 2.97 3.47 -0.12
C SER A 40 2.96 2.85 -1.53
N ILE A 41 2.53 3.60 -2.54
CA ILE A 41 2.58 3.12 -3.92
C ILE A 41 4.03 2.90 -4.35
N ASN A 42 4.93 3.82 -4.01
CA ASN A 42 6.35 3.67 -4.33
C ASN A 42 6.94 2.38 -3.75
N VAL A 43 6.55 2.02 -2.53
CA VAL A 43 6.97 0.74 -1.95
C VAL A 43 6.41 -0.43 -2.75
N VAL A 44 5.12 -0.41 -3.09
CA VAL A 44 4.47 -1.50 -3.81
C VAL A 44 5.18 -1.78 -5.13
N VAL A 45 5.54 -0.74 -5.89
CA VAL A 45 6.13 -0.90 -7.22
C VAL A 45 7.65 -1.03 -7.19
N SER A 46 8.29 -0.88 -6.05
CA SER A 46 9.75 -0.92 -5.94
C SER A 46 10.29 -2.34 -6.06
N LYS A 47 11.32 -2.51 -6.87
CA LYS A 47 12.03 -3.80 -6.98
C LYS A 47 12.75 -4.17 -5.70
N ASN A 48 13.05 -3.17 -4.86
CA ASN A 48 13.80 -3.36 -3.62
C ASN A 48 12.92 -3.67 -2.41
N ALA A 49 11.60 -3.57 -2.53
CA ALA A 49 10.68 -3.87 -1.45
C ALA A 49 10.46 -5.38 -1.35
N THR A 50 10.46 -5.89 -0.11
CA THR A 50 10.12 -7.30 0.15
C THR A 50 8.63 -7.54 -0.12
N GLY A 51 8.25 -8.81 -0.31
CA GLY A 51 6.83 -9.16 -0.48
C GLY A 51 5.98 -8.70 0.68
N PHE A 52 6.47 -8.89 1.92
CA PHE A 52 5.73 -8.46 3.10
C PHE A 52 5.58 -6.92 3.16
N ALA A 53 6.64 -6.19 2.78
CA ALA A 53 6.57 -4.73 2.71
C ALA A 53 5.54 -4.27 1.66
N LYS A 54 5.52 -4.92 0.49
CA LYS A 54 4.51 -4.62 -0.54
C LYS A 54 3.09 -4.89 -0.02
N PHE A 55 2.90 -5.98 0.68
CA PHE A 55 1.61 -6.33 1.28
C PHE A 55 1.17 -5.24 2.29
N GLN A 56 2.05 -4.86 3.20
CA GLN A 56 1.74 -3.83 4.20
C GLN A 56 1.48 -2.46 3.55
N ALA A 57 2.29 -2.08 2.58
CA ALA A 57 2.11 -0.81 1.88
C ALA A 57 0.78 -0.78 1.12
N THR A 58 0.38 -1.90 0.51
CA THR A 58 -0.90 -2.00 -0.17
C THR A 58 -2.06 -1.82 0.82
N SER A 59 -1.96 -2.42 2.01
CA SER A 59 -2.97 -2.28 3.05
C SER A 59 -3.09 -0.83 3.53
N VAL A 60 -1.96 -0.17 3.73
CA VAL A 60 -1.95 1.25 4.12
C VAL A 60 -2.58 2.11 3.03
N CYS A 61 -2.20 1.89 1.79
CA CYS A 61 -2.75 2.62 0.65
C CYS A 61 -4.27 2.47 0.59
N ARG A 62 -4.76 1.25 0.71
CA ARG A 62 -6.21 0.97 0.71
C ARG A 62 -6.92 1.73 1.82
N ASP A 63 -6.45 1.57 3.05
CA ASP A 63 -7.14 2.12 4.21
C ASP A 63 -7.15 3.65 4.17
N VAL A 64 -6.01 4.26 3.87
CA VAL A 64 -5.91 5.73 3.80
C VAL A 64 -6.74 6.29 2.65
N ALA A 65 -6.66 5.66 1.47
CA ALA A 65 -7.42 6.12 0.31
C ALA A 65 -8.92 6.01 0.54
N LEU A 66 -9.40 4.92 1.15
CA LEU A 66 -10.83 4.74 1.41
C LEU A 66 -11.34 5.74 2.45
N GLU A 67 -10.56 5.99 3.50
CA GLU A 67 -10.92 6.99 4.52
C GLU A 67 -11.03 8.39 3.93
N SER A 68 -10.22 8.69 2.93
CA SER A 68 -10.11 10.02 2.34
C SER A 68 -10.74 10.09 0.95
N TRP A 69 -11.53 9.08 0.54
CA TRP A 69 -11.92 8.87 -0.85
C TRP A 69 -12.49 10.11 -1.53
N MET A 70 -13.46 10.75 -0.90
CA MET A 70 -14.08 11.96 -1.47
C MET A 70 -13.12 13.14 -1.49
N ARG A 71 -12.26 13.23 -0.49
CA ARG A 71 -11.34 14.36 -0.35
C ARG A 71 -10.19 14.33 -1.35
N ILE A 72 -9.70 13.14 -1.72
CA ILE A 72 -8.57 13.04 -2.65
C ILE A 72 -8.96 13.37 -4.09
N GLY A 73 -10.23 13.25 -4.44
CA GLY A 73 -10.74 13.64 -5.74
C GLY A 73 -10.58 12.58 -6.83
N THR A 74 -11.34 12.77 -7.91
CA THR A 74 -11.45 11.77 -8.99
C THR A 74 -10.10 11.51 -9.67
N GLN A 75 -9.32 12.55 -9.94
CA GLN A 75 -8.05 12.39 -10.63
C GLN A 75 -7.08 11.52 -9.84
N LYS A 76 -6.95 11.78 -8.55
CA LYS A 76 -6.05 11.01 -7.70
C LYS A 76 -6.56 9.58 -7.49
N GLN A 77 -7.87 9.41 -7.36
CA GLN A 77 -8.49 8.07 -7.29
C GLN A 77 -8.11 7.25 -8.52
N ASN A 78 -8.26 7.83 -9.71
CA ASN A 78 -7.91 7.15 -10.96
C ASN A 78 -6.43 6.82 -11.05
N THR A 79 -5.57 7.77 -10.66
CA THR A 79 -4.12 7.56 -10.68
C THR A 79 -3.72 6.38 -9.79
N ILE A 80 -4.27 6.30 -8.59
CA ILE A 80 -3.97 5.21 -7.65
C ILE A 80 -4.40 3.88 -8.26
N ARG A 81 -5.61 3.80 -8.78
CA ARG A 81 -6.13 2.56 -9.39
C ARG A 81 -5.27 2.11 -10.56
N GLU A 82 -4.93 3.04 -11.44
CA GLU A 82 -4.12 2.72 -12.62
C GLU A 82 -2.73 2.24 -12.26
N HIS A 83 -2.07 2.88 -11.30
CA HIS A 83 -0.76 2.44 -10.86
C HIS A 83 -0.79 1.01 -10.33
N LEU A 84 -1.75 0.71 -9.48
CA LEU A 84 -1.85 -0.62 -8.87
C LEU A 84 -2.22 -1.69 -9.89
N ILE A 85 -3.21 -1.44 -10.74
CA ILE A 85 -3.64 -2.44 -11.72
C ILE A 85 -2.56 -2.70 -12.77
N THR A 86 -1.91 -1.64 -13.26
CA THR A 86 -0.82 -1.78 -14.23
C THR A 86 0.34 -2.56 -13.64
N TYR A 87 0.70 -2.26 -12.39
CA TYR A 87 1.79 -2.95 -11.73
C TYR A 87 1.49 -4.44 -11.55
N VAL A 88 0.31 -4.78 -11.04
CA VAL A 88 0.00 -6.18 -10.77
C VAL A 88 -0.14 -6.99 -12.05
N VAL A 89 -0.71 -6.42 -13.10
CA VAL A 89 -0.85 -7.11 -14.39
C VAL A 89 0.53 -7.35 -15.01
N THR A 90 1.38 -6.34 -14.99
CA THR A 90 2.71 -6.41 -15.60
C THR A 90 3.61 -7.42 -14.88
N ASN A 91 3.49 -7.51 -13.55
CA ASN A 91 4.41 -8.30 -12.73
C ASN A 91 3.76 -9.53 -12.09
N TYR A 92 2.59 -9.92 -12.56
CA TYR A 92 1.78 -10.96 -11.91
C TYR A 92 2.56 -12.26 -11.66
N ASN A 93 3.31 -12.71 -12.66
CA ASN A 93 4.05 -13.96 -12.57
C ASN A 93 5.27 -13.89 -11.65
N ASP A 94 5.76 -12.69 -11.38
CA ASP A 94 6.95 -12.47 -10.55
C ASP A 94 6.59 -12.16 -9.09
N LEU A 95 5.33 -11.86 -8.82
CA LEU A 95 4.87 -11.53 -7.47
C LEU A 95 4.46 -12.78 -6.70
N GLU A 96 4.75 -12.77 -5.41
CA GLU A 96 4.20 -13.79 -4.51
C GLU A 96 2.67 -13.69 -4.52
N LYS A 97 1.99 -14.82 -4.43
CA LYS A 97 0.53 -14.86 -4.54
C LYS A 97 -0.18 -13.98 -3.52
N PHE A 98 0.31 -13.94 -2.30
CA PHE A 98 -0.34 -13.12 -1.27
C PHE A 98 -0.23 -11.62 -1.58
N VAL A 99 0.82 -11.21 -2.29
CA VAL A 99 1.01 -9.82 -2.71
C VAL A 99 0.04 -9.46 -3.84
N SER A 100 0.03 -10.24 -4.91
CA SER A 100 -0.87 -9.98 -6.04
C SER A 100 -2.33 -10.03 -5.62
N LYS A 101 -2.69 -10.95 -4.75
CA LYS A 101 -4.04 -11.07 -4.22
C LYS A 101 -4.45 -9.82 -3.44
N GLN A 102 -3.56 -9.32 -2.60
CA GLN A 102 -3.82 -8.10 -1.83
C GLN A 102 -4.00 -6.88 -2.73
N ILE A 103 -3.17 -6.76 -3.77
CA ILE A 103 -3.28 -5.64 -4.70
C ILE A 103 -4.61 -5.71 -5.46
N LEU A 104 -4.98 -6.88 -5.96
CA LEU A 104 -6.24 -7.06 -6.68
C LEU A 104 -7.45 -6.79 -5.79
N HIS A 105 -7.43 -7.25 -4.54
CA HIS A 105 -8.47 -6.94 -3.55
C HIS A 105 -8.59 -5.44 -3.32
N THR A 106 -7.46 -4.76 -3.24
CA THR A 106 -7.43 -3.31 -3.02
C THR A 106 -8.04 -2.57 -4.20
N VAL A 107 -7.66 -2.93 -5.43
CA VAL A 107 -8.23 -2.34 -6.64
C VAL A 107 -9.74 -2.57 -6.68
N ALA A 108 -10.18 -3.78 -6.38
CA ALA A 108 -11.61 -4.11 -6.33
C ALA A 108 -12.35 -3.24 -5.30
N SER A 109 -11.74 -3.00 -4.13
CA SER A 109 -12.31 -2.15 -3.10
C SER A 109 -12.50 -0.72 -3.59
N PHE A 110 -11.53 -0.20 -4.35
CA PHE A 110 -11.63 1.14 -4.91
C PHE A 110 -12.74 1.25 -5.95
N TYR A 111 -12.89 0.26 -6.83
CA TYR A 111 -13.98 0.25 -7.80
C TYR A 111 -15.33 0.15 -7.11
N LYS A 112 -15.43 -0.69 -6.09
CA LYS A 112 -16.66 -0.81 -5.30
C LYS A 112 -17.03 0.50 -4.63
N ARG A 113 -16.05 1.19 -4.06
CA ARG A 113 -16.26 2.48 -3.40
C ARG A 113 -16.71 3.54 -4.41
N ALA A 114 -16.09 3.58 -5.58
CA ALA A 114 -16.48 4.49 -6.65
C ALA A 114 -17.92 4.22 -7.11
N TRP A 115 -18.27 2.95 -7.28
CA TRP A 115 -19.63 2.54 -7.68
C TRP A 115 -20.66 2.99 -6.66
N THR A 116 -20.42 2.78 -5.38
CA THR A 116 -21.38 3.13 -4.32
C THR A 116 -21.46 4.63 -4.05
N SER A 117 -20.53 5.42 -4.58
CA SER A 117 -20.53 6.90 -4.44
C SER A 117 -21.34 7.59 -5.54
N LEU A 118 -21.76 6.83 -6.55
CA LEU A 118 -22.62 7.37 -7.60
C LEU A 118 -24.05 7.52 -7.08
#